data_dca5de1c93e86f56fd54edb76dc17c64
#
_entry.id   dca5de1c93e86f56fd54edb76dc17c64
#
_cell.length_a   1.000
_cell.length_b   1.000
_cell.length_c   1.000
_cell.angle_alpha   90.00
_cell.angle_beta   90.00
_cell.angle_gamma   90.00
#
_symmetry.space_group_name_H-M   'P 1'
#
loop_
_entity.id
_entity.type
_entity.pdbx_description
1 polymer ?
#
loop_
_entity_poly.entity_id
_entity_poly.type
_entity_poly.pdbx_seq_one_letter_code
_entity_poly.pdbx_strand_id
1 'polypeptide(L)'
;MRQRFLYDAWLMKSEAAQIKGVTTLENLQRIYRQPFFDLIQQARNLYLEHWTGDQVQLCTLLSIKTGGCSEDCAYCAQSARYDTGIGSDKLMSTEAVLDVARRARENGSTRFCMGAAWRGVREGTSQFQSVLQMVGEVSKLGLEVCVTLGQLTEGAARALKEAGVTAYNHNLDTSPEFYPNIVSTHRFDDRLNTIRAVQGAGISLCCGGIIGMGETELDRLKMLEVLLSFNPPPESVPINCLMPISGTPLEDQPPIDVFQLVRLIATTRIAFPRAKVRLSAGRTRLSREAQSLCFFAGANSIFYGQKLLTADNPEPDADLGLLAELGLSVLPPHCAEQAC
;
A
#
# COMPACT_ATOMS: atom_id res chain seq x y z
N MET A 1 -20.98 17.47 34.91
CA MET A 1 -19.75 18.27 34.66
C MET A 1 -18.45 17.62 35.14
N ARG A 2 -18.32 17.10 36.38
CA ARG A 2 -17.08 16.48 36.88
C ARG A 2 -16.61 15.20 36.13
N GLN A 3 -17.50 14.36 35.61
CA GLN A 3 -17.13 13.16 34.87
C GLN A 3 -16.53 13.46 33.47
N ARG A 4 -16.97 14.52 32.83
CA ARG A 4 -16.45 14.96 31.53
C ARG A 4 -15.03 15.49 31.65
N PHE A 5 -14.72 16.26 32.72
CA PHE A 5 -13.38 16.76 33.03
C PHE A 5 -12.36 15.66 33.35
N LEU A 6 -12.79 14.58 34.01
CA LEU A 6 -11.92 13.43 34.29
C LEU A 6 -11.64 12.59 33.05
N TYR A 7 -12.62 12.49 32.13
CA TYR A 7 -12.47 11.81 30.85
C TYR A 7 -11.53 12.58 29.92
N ASP A 8 -11.67 13.90 29.84
CA ASP A 8 -10.81 14.79 29.04
C ASP A 8 -9.37 14.83 29.60
N ALA A 9 -9.18 14.84 30.92
CA ALA A 9 -7.86 14.79 31.55
C ALA A 9 -7.19 13.39 31.42
N TRP A 10 -7.96 12.31 31.36
CA TRP A 10 -7.46 10.96 31.06
C TRP A 10 -7.05 10.85 29.60
N LEU A 11 -7.84 11.39 28.66
CA LEU A 11 -7.51 11.49 27.24
C LEU A 11 -6.20 12.28 27.03
N MET A 12 -6.05 13.49 27.60
CA MET A 12 -4.85 14.31 27.41
C MET A 12 -3.57 13.71 28.00
N LYS A 13 -3.66 12.94 29.09
CA LYS A 13 -2.50 12.21 29.64
C LYS A 13 -2.15 10.95 28.85
N SER A 14 -3.12 10.38 28.11
CA SER A 14 -2.88 9.26 27.21
C SER A 14 -2.20 9.67 25.90
N GLU A 15 -2.46 10.88 25.39
CA GLU A 15 -1.97 11.34 24.09
C GLU A 15 -0.44 11.45 23.98
N ALA A 16 0.22 12.08 24.97
CA ALA A 16 1.68 12.24 24.95
C ALA A 16 2.45 10.94 25.28
N ALA A 17 1.81 10.01 25.99
CA ALA A 17 2.38 8.70 26.31
C ALA A 17 2.14 7.66 25.18
N GLN A 18 1.06 7.81 24.40
CA GLN A 18 0.68 6.84 23.37
C GLN A 18 1.59 6.89 22.14
N ILE A 19 2.04 8.07 21.70
CA ILE A 19 2.91 8.19 20.51
C ILE A 19 4.34 7.70 20.80
N LYS A 20 4.82 7.78 22.04
CA LYS A 20 6.15 7.26 22.44
C LYS A 20 6.18 5.76 22.72
N GLY A 21 5.04 5.09 22.83
CA GLY A 21 4.92 3.70 23.29
C GLY A 21 4.59 2.66 22.22
N VAL A 22 4.23 3.06 21.00
CA VAL A 22 3.72 2.11 19.96
C VAL A 22 4.86 1.41 19.19
N THR A 23 6.10 1.78 19.38
CA THR A 23 7.25 1.36 18.56
C THR A 23 7.78 -0.05 18.86
N THR A 24 7.24 -0.78 19.82
CA THR A 24 7.71 -2.11 20.18
C THR A 24 6.70 -3.19 19.82
N LEU A 25 7.20 -4.38 19.49
CA LEU A 25 6.38 -5.56 19.21
C LEU A 25 5.39 -5.87 20.35
N GLU A 26 5.81 -5.74 21.61
CA GLU A 26 4.96 -5.96 22.77
C GLU A 26 3.75 -5.01 22.78
N ASN A 27 3.95 -3.75 22.47
CA ASN A 27 2.86 -2.77 22.37
C ASN A 27 1.93 -3.05 21.19
N LEU A 28 2.48 -3.43 20.03
CA LEU A 28 1.69 -3.84 18.88
C LEU A 28 0.82 -5.07 19.22
N GLN A 29 1.37 -6.08 19.91
CA GLN A 29 0.62 -7.24 20.39
C GLN A 29 -0.50 -6.83 21.34
N ARG A 30 -0.21 -5.96 22.31
CA ARG A 30 -1.21 -5.46 23.27
C ARG A 30 -2.33 -4.69 22.56
N ILE A 31 -2.01 -3.88 21.55
CA ILE A 31 -3.00 -3.16 20.73
C ILE A 31 -3.84 -4.17 19.93
N TYR A 32 -3.23 -5.07 19.20
CA TYR A 32 -3.90 -6.03 18.33
C TYR A 32 -4.86 -6.94 19.10
N ARG A 33 -4.51 -7.35 20.33
CA ARG A 33 -5.27 -8.28 21.17
C ARG A 33 -6.37 -7.63 22.03
N GLN A 34 -6.58 -6.32 21.91
CA GLN A 34 -7.72 -5.68 22.57
C GLN A 34 -9.06 -6.32 22.16
N PRO A 35 -10.13 -6.19 22.96
CA PRO A 35 -11.48 -6.51 22.51
C PRO A 35 -11.74 -5.86 21.15
N PHE A 36 -12.40 -6.59 20.25
CA PHE A 36 -12.49 -6.18 18.83
C PHE A 36 -13.08 -4.79 18.66
N PHE A 37 -14.19 -4.49 19.34
CA PHE A 37 -14.85 -3.19 19.21
C PHE A 37 -14.05 -2.05 19.84
N ASP A 38 -13.33 -2.31 20.94
CA ASP A 38 -12.46 -1.29 21.57
C ASP A 38 -11.31 -0.93 20.62
N LEU A 39 -10.71 -1.93 19.98
CA LEU A 39 -9.63 -1.75 19.01
C LEU A 39 -10.07 -0.89 17.83
N ILE A 40 -11.18 -1.24 17.16
CA ILE A 40 -11.65 -0.50 15.97
C ILE A 40 -12.16 0.90 16.34
N GLN A 41 -12.76 1.07 17.52
CA GLN A 41 -13.18 2.38 18.02
C GLN A 41 -11.96 3.28 18.32
N GLN A 42 -10.91 2.73 18.94
CA GLN A 42 -9.67 3.47 19.18
C GLN A 42 -9.02 3.91 17.86
N ALA A 43 -8.95 3.00 16.88
CA ALA A 43 -8.42 3.32 15.55
C ALA A 43 -9.26 4.41 14.84
N ARG A 44 -10.61 4.34 14.97
CA ARG A 44 -11.52 5.34 14.40
C ARG A 44 -11.34 6.71 15.05
N ASN A 45 -11.22 6.78 16.36
CA ASN A 45 -11.00 8.03 17.07
C ASN A 45 -9.69 8.68 16.60
N LEU A 46 -8.61 7.91 16.55
CA LEU A 46 -7.31 8.40 16.09
C LEU A 46 -7.33 8.82 14.62
N TYR A 47 -8.08 8.12 13.78
CA TYR A 47 -8.31 8.53 12.39
C TYR A 47 -8.95 9.92 12.32
N LEU A 48 -10.00 10.17 13.08
CA LEU A 48 -10.73 11.45 13.09
C LEU A 48 -9.91 12.63 13.65
N GLU A 49 -8.86 12.36 14.45
CA GLU A 49 -7.92 13.38 14.94
C GLU A 49 -6.95 13.87 13.85
N HIS A 50 -6.59 12.98 12.90
CA HIS A 50 -5.55 13.26 11.92
C HIS A 50 -6.05 13.47 10.49
N TRP A 51 -7.29 13.10 10.22
CA TRP A 51 -7.89 13.17 8.88
C TRP A 51 -9.18 13.96 8.92
N THR A 52 -9.30 14.98 8.07
CA THR A 52 -10.51 15.79 7.94
C THR A 52 -11.50 15.11 7.01
N GLY A 53 -12.71 14.91 7.51
CA GLY A 53 -13.77 14.28 6.74
C GLY A 53 -13.52 12.79 6.50
N ASP A 54 -14.53 12.11 6.01
CA ASP A 54 -14.49 10.70 5.68
C ASP A 54 -14.04 10.52 4.21
N GLN A 55 -12.79 10.92 3.91
CA GLN A 55 -12.24 10.92 2.55
C GLN A 55 -11.40 9.67 2.28
N VAL A 56 -11.64 9.07 1.13
CA VAL A 56 -10.90 7.90 0.64
C VAL A 56 -10.10 8.28 -0.60
N GLN A 57 -8.79 8.02 -0.57
CA GLN A 57 -7.92 8.21 -1.72
C GLN A 57 -8.16 7.11 -2.76
N LEU A 58 -8.46 7.51 -3.99
CA LEU A 58 -8.48 6.61 -5.14
C LEU A 58 -7.11 6.58 -5.81
N CYS A 59 -6.58 5.38 -6.04
CA CYS A 59 -5.31 5.15 -6.71
C CYS A 59 -5.51 4.22 -7.90
N THR A 60 -5.12 4.63 -9.09
CA THR A 60 -5.11 3.72 -10.25
C THR A 60 -3.77 3.03 -10.36
N LEU A 61 -3.78 1.71 -10.59
CA LEU A 61 -2.60 0.88 -10.78
C LEU A 61 -2.54 0.37 -12.21
N LEU A 62 -1.42 0.62 -12.89
CA LEU A 62 -1.16 0.15 -14.24
C LEU A 62 0.09 -0.74 -14.28
N SER A 63 -0.03 -1.93 -14.86
CA SER A 63 1.12 -2.74 -15.24
C SER A 63 1.71 -2.19 -16.53
N ILE A 64 2.83 -1.48 -16.45
CA ILE A 64 3.52 -0.93 -17.62
C ILE A 64 4.41 -1.97 -18.32
N LYS A 65 4.74 -3.05 -17.62
CA LYS A 65 5.43 -4.24 -18.15
C LYS A 65 4.99 -5.46 -17.34
N THR A 66 4.26 -6.38 -17.96
CA THR A 66 3.68 -7.56 -17.32
C THR A 66 4.55 -8.79 -17.57
N GLY A 67 4.63 -9.67 -16.56
CA GLY A 67 5.20 -11.01 -16.67
C GLY A 67 6.72 -11.10 -16.92
N GLY A 68 7.27 -12.30 -16.85
CA GLY A 68 8.68 -12.58 -17.13
C GLY A 68 9.65 -12.03 -16.08
N CYS A 69 9.21 -11.78 -14.83
CA CYS A 69 10.09 -11.42 -13.72
C CYS A 69 10.98 -12.61 -13.33
N SER A 70 12.27 -12.37 -13.09
CA SER A 70 13.24 -13.42 -12.73
C SER A 70 13.14 -13.88 -11.27
N GLU A 71 12.39 -13.17 -10.44
CA GLU A 71 12.17 -13.49 -9.02
C GLU A 71 11.18 -14.65 -8.85
N ASP A 72 11.27 -15.33 -7.69
CA ASP A 72 10.43 -16.49 -7.34
C ASP A 72 9.42 -16.22 -6.21
N CYS A 73 8.95 -14.98 -6.07
CA CYS A 73 7.97 -14.63 -5.05
C CYS A 73 6.76 -15.58 -5.15
N ALA A 74 6.50 -16.38 -4.12
CA ALA A 74 5.56 -17.49 -4.14
C ALA A 74 4.09 -17.10 -4.40
N TYR A 75 3.76 -15.83 -4.23
CA TYR A 75 2.41 -15.26 -4.47
C TYR A 75 2.27 -14.64 -5.88
N CYS A 76 3.36 -14.53 -6.67
CA CYS A 76 3.39 -13.61 -7.80
C CYS A 76 3.16 -14.33 -9.14
N ALA A 77 2.02 -14.03 -9.78
CA ALA A 77 1.70 -14.54 -11.11
C ALA A 77 2.67 -14.08 -12.22
N GLN A 78 3.45 -13.02 -11.98
CA GLN A 78 4.34 -12.43 -12.99
C GLN A 78 5.76 -13.07 -12.99
N SER A 79 6.02 -14.01 -12.07
CA SER A 79 7.28 -14.75 -12.03
C SER A 79 7.44 -15.61 -13.27
N ALA A 80 8.63 -15.58 -13.90
CA ALA A 80 8.99 -16.48 -14.99
C ALA A 80 9.25 -17.92 -14.51
N ARG A 81 9.19 -18.18 -13.21
CA ARG A 81 9.44 -19.49 -12.60
C ARG A 81 8.18 -20.32 -12.40
N TYR A 82 7.00 -19.71 -12.61
CA TYR A 82 5.71 -20.35 -12.41
C TYR A 82 4.89 -20.32 -13.70
N ASP A 83 4.16 -21.40 -13.95
CA ASP A 83 3.22 -21.50 -15.09
C ASP A 83 1.84 -21.00 -14.66
N THR A 84 1.67 -19.70 -14.74
CA THR A 84 0.42 -19.01 -14.34
C THR A 84 -0.42 -18.58 -15.54
N GLY A 85 0.00 -18.89 -16.76
CA GLY A 85 -0.63 -18.41 -17.98
C GLY A 85 -0.38 -16.92 -18.28
N ILE A 86 0.38 -16.20 -17.43
CA ILE A 86 0.72 -14.79 -17.67
C ILE A 86 1.93 -14.71 -18.63
N GLY A 87 1.68 -14.19 -19.83
CA GLY A 87 2.73 -13.91 -20.81
C GLY A 87 3.67 -12.79 -20.38
N SER A 88 4.83 -12.69 -21.06
CA SER A 88 5.77 -11.58 -20.86
C SER A 88 5.57 -10.50 -21.92
N ASP A 89 5.05 -9.35 -21.51
CA ASP A 89 4.84 -8.20 -22.40
C ASP A 89 6.11 -7.35 -22.52
N LYS A 90 6.15 -6.56 -23.58
CA LYS A 90 7.11 -5.46 -23.70
C LYS A 90 6.68 -4.30 -22.81
N LEU A 91 7.65 -3.40 -22.48
CA LEU A 91 7.34 -2.13 -21.84
C LEU A 91 6.36 -1.34 -22.72
N MET A 92 5.31 -0.80 -22.11
CA MET A 92 4.34 0.07 -22.81
C MET A 92 5.00 1.33 -23.37
N SER A 93 4.36 1.92 -24.37
CA SER A 93 4.78 3.25 -24.85
C SER A 93 4.33 4.35 -23.87
N THR A 94 5.03 5.48 -23.87
CA THR A 94 4.65 6.63 -23.03
C THR A 94 3.24 7.13 -23.36
N GLU A 95 2.85 7.15 -24.62
CA GLU A 95 1.52 7.56 -25.08
C GLU A 95 0.41 6.67 -24.47
N ALA A 96 0.61 5.35 -24.54
CA ALA A 96 -0.36 4.40 -23.99
C ALA A 96 -0.52 4.56 -22.45
N VAL A 97 0.58 4.83 -21.74
CA VAL A 97 0.55 5.11 -20.29
C VAL A 97 -0.20 6.41 -20.00
N LEU A 98 0.06 7.47 -20.78
CA LEU A 98 -0.60 8.77 -20.63
C LEU A 98 -2.11 8.70 -20.87
N ASP A 99 -2.56 7.90 -21.83
CA ASP A 99 -3.98 7.72 -22.09
C ASP A 99 -4.71 7.08 -20.90
N VAL A 100 -4.07 6.10 -20.23
CA VAL A 100 -4.60 5.53 -19.00
C VAL A 100 -4.55 6.53 -17.85
N ALA A 101 -3.47 7.28 -17.71
CA ALA A 101 -3.32 8.27 -16.64
C ALA A 101 -4.34 9.41 -16.74
N ARG A 102 -4.65 9.89 -17.96
CA ARG A 102 -5.71 10.91 -18.19
C ARG A 102 -7.08 10.39 -17.74
N ARG A 103 -7.46 9.17 -18.18
CA ARG A 103 -8.71 8.53 -17.74
C ARG A 103 -8.75 8.32 -16.22
N ALA A 104 -7.62 7.91 -15.62
CA ALA A 104 -7.55 7.76 -14.17
C ALA A 104 -7.84 9.07 -13.44
N ARG A 105 -7.26 10.19 -13.91
CA ARG A 105 -7.51 11.53 -13.36
C ARG A 105 -8.97 11.96 -13.55
N GLU A 106 -9.53 11.78 -14.73
CA GLU A 106 -10.93 12.10 -15.05
C GLU A 106 -11.91 11.31 -14.17
N ASN A 107 -11.55 10.08 -13.81
CA ASN A 107 -12.31 9.23 -12.90
C ASN A 107 -12.03 9.47 -11.40
N GLY A 108 -11.32 10.55 -11.05
CA GLY A 108 -11.12 10.97 -9.66
C GLY A 108 -9.93 10.35 -8.94
N SER A 109 -9.07 9.59 -9.61
CA SER A 109 -7.83 9.11 -8.98
C SER A 109 -6.88 10.29 -8.73
N THR A 110 -6.34 10.33 -7.52
CA THR A 110 -5.32 11.34 -7.14
C THR A 110 -3.90 10.81 -7.24
N ARG A 111 -3.74 9.48 -7.24
CA ARG A 111 -2.45 8.80 -7.40
C ARG A 111 -2.49 7.81 -8.56
N PHE A 112 -1.44 7.85 -9.38
CA PHE A 112 -1.24 6.91 -10.47
C PHE A 112 -0.02 6.05 -10.20
N CYS A 113 -0.23 4.74 -10.06
CA CYS A 113 0.80 3.77 -9.72
C CYS A 113 1.20 3.00 -10.98
N MET A 114 2.49 2.97 -11.31
CA MET A 114 3.04 2.23 -12.44
C MET A 114 3.90 1.07 -11.93
N GLY A 115 3.51 -0.17 -12.25
CA GLY A 115 4.24 -1.38 -11.89
C GLY A 115 4.94 -2.02 -13.09
N ALA A 116 6.18 -2.47 -12.93
CA ALA A 116 6.88 -3.28 -13.91
C ALA A 116 7.36 -4.59 -13.28
N ALA A 117 7.14 -5.71 -13.96
CA ALA A 117 7.60 -7.03 -13.54
C ALA A 117 9.12 -7.18 -13.73
N TRP A 118 9.88 -6.48 -12.91
CA TRP A 118 11.34 -6.48 -12.89
C TRP A 118 11.88 -6.88 -11.51
N ARG A 119 13.02 -7.58 -11.51
CA ARG A 119 13.83 -7.75 -10.29
C ARG A 119 14.29 -6.41 -9.76
N GLY A 120 14.69 -5.51 -10.63
CA GLY A 120 15.20 -4.18 -10.30
C GLY A 120 15.55 -3.39 -11.54
N VAL A 121 15.87 -2.13 -11.34
CA VAL A 121 16.20 -1.18 -12.39
C VAL A 121 17.68 -1.29 -12.75
N ARG A 122 17.99 -1.15 -14.04
CA ARG A 122 19.36 -0.96 -14.54
C ARG A 122 19.51 0.46 -15.06
N GLU A 123 20.33 1.25 -14.39
CA GLU A 123 20.65 2.61 -14.81
C GLU A 123 21.24 2.64 -16.23
N GLY A 124 20.98 3.69 -16.98
CA GLY A 124 21.51 3.88 -18.34
C GLY A 124 20.82 3.06 -19.43
N THR A 125 19.88 2.16 -19.09
CA THR A 125 19.13 1.40 -20.11
C THR A 125 18.03 2.24 -20.75
N SER A 126 17.73 1.95 -22.03
CA SER A 126 16.61 2.61 -22.73
C SER A 126 15.27 2.39 -22.05
N GLN A 127 15.05 1.22 -21.46
CA GLN A 127 13.82 0.92 -20.70
C GLN A 127 13.69 1.83 -19.48
N PHE A 128 14.75 2.04 -18.72
CA PHE A 128 14.71 2.95 -17.58
C PHE A 128 14.51 4.41 -18.01
N GLN A 129 15.15 4.84 -19.10
CA GLN A 129 14.93 6.17 -19.67
C GLN A 129 13.47 6.36 -20.10
N SER A 130 12.84 5.37 -20.71
CA SER A 130 11.41 5.41 -21.04
C SER A 130 10.53 5.54 -19.78
N VAL A 131 10.86 4.84 -18.69
CA VAL A 131 10.12 4.99 -17.42
C VAL A 131 10.28 6.38 -16.83
N LEU A 132 11.49 6.96 -16.85
CA LEU A 132 11.70 8.35 -16.40
C LEU A 132 10.87 9.35 -17.22
N GLN A 133 10.79 9.15 -18.53
CA GLN A 133 9.92 9.96 -19.40
C GLN A 133 8.44 9.78 -19.02
N MET A 134 7.95 8.55 -18.84
CA MET A 134 6.57 8.28 -18.41
C MET A 134 6.26 9.00 -17.09
N VAL A 135 7.15 8.91 -16.11
CA VAL A 135 7.01 9.59 -14.81
C VAL A 135 6.87 11.09 -15.01
N GLY A 136 7.77 11.71 -15.78
CA GLY A 136 7.75 13.16 -16.03
C GLY A 136 6.46 13.61 -16.72
N GLU A 137 5.99 12.85 -17.69
CA GLU A 137 4.74 13.20 -18.39
C GLU A 137 3.49 12.98 -17.52
N VAL A 138 3.42 11.89 -16.73
CA VAL A 138 2.30 11.66 -15.82
C VAL A 138 2.26 12.72 -14.71
N SER A 139 3.40 13.14 -14.18
CA SER A 139 3.45 14.18 -13.14
C SER A 139 2.89 15.52 -13.61
N LYS A 140 3.05 15.87 -14.89
CA LYS A 140 2.46 17.08 -15.50
C LYS A 140 0.92 17.06 -15.53
N LEU A 141 0.31 15.89 -15.37
CA LEU A 141 -1.15 15.76 -15.24
C LEU A 141 -1.67 16.15 -13.83
N GLY A 142 -0.80 16.47 -12.87
CA GLY A 142 -1.20 16.78 -11.50
C GLY A 142 -1.51 15.56 -10.65
N LEU A 143 -1.14 14.36 -11.09
CA LEU A 143 -1.27 13.12 -10.33
C LEU A 143 -0.05 12.89 -9.43
N GLU A 144 -0.25 12.35 -8.23
CA GLU A 144 0.84 11.77 -7.45
C GLU A 144 1.37 10.54 -8.19
N VAL A 145 2.65 10.55 -8.57
CA VAL A 145 3.25 9.43 -9.31
C VAL A 145 3.88 8.45 -8.33
N CYS A 146 3.36 7.23 -8.31
CA CYS A 146 3.92 6.11 -7.56
C CYS A 146 4.47 5.06 -8.52
N VAL A 147 5.64 4.48 -8.24
CA VAL A 147 6.20 3.43 -9.08
C VAL A 147 6.63 2.21 -8.26
N THR A 148 6.57 1.03 -8.90
CA THR A 148 7.02 -0.27 -8.38
C THR A 148 7.87 -0.93 -9.46
N LEU A 149 9.20 -0.83 -9.34
CA LEU A 149 10.15 -1.25 -10.38
C LEU A 149 11.16 -2.30 -9.88
N GLY A 150 10.87 -2.92 -8.73
CA GLY A 150 11.79 -3.84 -8.06
C GLY A 150 12.86 -3.12 -7.25
N GLN A 151 14.09 -3.67 -7.24
CA GLN A 151 15.21 -3.12 -6.46
C GLN A 151 15.77 -1.84 -7.10
N LEU A 152 16.18 -0.89 -6.28
CA LEU A 152 16.78 0.37 -6.71
C LEU A 152 18.20 0.53 -6.12
N THR A 153 19.08 1.12 -6.93
CA THR A 153 20.29 1.78 -6.45
C THR A 153 19.96 3.21 -6.01
N GLU A 154 20.87 3.87 -5.29
CA GLU A 154 20.75 5.27 -4.94
C GLU A 154 20.67 6.18 -6.18
N GLY A 155 21.45 5.86 -7.25
CA GLY A 155 21.45 6.62 -8.50
C GLY A 155 20.08 6.53 -9.20
N ALA A 156 19.50 5.32 -9.29
CA ALA A 156 18.18 5.13 -9.86
C ALA A 156 17.10 5.85 -9.03
N ALA A 157 17.19 5.83 -7.70
CA ALA A 157 16.25 6.53 -6.83
C ALA A 157 16.31 8.06 -7.05
N ARG A 158 17.52 8.65 -7.13
CA ARG A 158 17.69 10.08 -7.45
C ARG A 158 17.10 10.44 -8.81
N ALA A 159 17.38 9.66 -9.86
CA ALA A 159 16.84 9.89 -11.18
C ALA A 159 15.30 9.85 -11.21
N LEU A 160 14.68 8.91 -10.46
CA LEU A 160 13.22 8.85 -10.32
C LEU A 160 12.67 10.08 -9.58
N LYS A 161 13.34 10.55 -8.54
CA LYS A 161 12.96 11.79 -7.83
C LYS A 161 12.99 13.00 -8.74
N GLU A 162 14.08 13.17 -9.51
CA GLU A 162 14.25 14.25 -10.48
C GLU A 162 13.20 14.20 -11.60
N ALA A 163 12.79 12.99 -12.01
CA ALA A 163 11.73 12.80 -12.99
C ALA A 163 10.33 13.14 -12.44
N GLY A 164 10.15 13.28 -11.12
CA GLY A 164 8.88 13.67 -10.50
C GLY A 164 8.14 12.56 -9.75
N VAL A 165 8.81 11.46 -9.40
CA VAL A 165 8.22 10.42 -8.52
C VAL A 165 7.93 11.01 -7.15
N THR A 166 6.66 10.87 -6.70
CA THR A 166 6.22 11.28 -5.37
C THR A 166 6.35 10.16 -4.36
N ALA A 167 6.07 8.91 -4.75
CA ALA A 167 6.16 7.75 -3.89
C ALA A 167 6.77 6.53 -4.61
N TYR A 168 7.47 5.68 -3.87
CA TYR A 168 7.96 4.40 -4.36
C TYR A 168 7.31 3.28 -3.57
N ASN A 169 6.65 2.35 -4.26
CA ASN A 169 6.10 1.17 -3.63
C ASN A 169 7.13 0.05 -3.59
N HIS A 170 7.48 -0.36 -2.37
CA HIS A 170 8.38 -1.50 -2.13
C HIS A 170 7.99 -2.18 -0.83
N ASN A 171 7.08 -3.13 -0.92
CA ASN A 171 6.53 -3.81 0.25
C ASN A 171 7.59 -4.68 0.94
N LEU A 172 7.50 -4.80 2.25
CA LEU A 172 8.21 -5.84 3.01
C LEU A 172 7.62 -7.22 2.76
N ASP A 173 6.37 -7.27 2.36
CA ASP A 173 5.51 -8.43 2.15
C ASP A 173 5.12 -9.14 3.46
N THR A 174 6.09 -9.45 4.34
CA THR A 174 5.88 -10.13 5.62
C THR A 174 7.00 -9.81 6.62
N SER A 175 7.12 -10.57 7.73
CA SER A 175 8.22 -10.45 8.69
C SER A 175 9.57 -10.90 8.11
N PRO A 176 10.71 -10.44 8.68
CA PRO A 176 12.02 -10.94 8.30
C PRO A 176 12.16 -12.46 8.46
N GLU A 177 11.53 -13.04 9.49
CA GLU A 177 11.62 -14.46 9.81
C GLU A 177 10.79 -15.34 8.87
N PHE A 178 9.62 -14.86 8.44
CA PHE A 178 8.77 -15.60 7.50
C PHE A 178 9.20 -15.40 6.05
N TYR A 179 9.92 -14.33 5.74
CA TYR A 179 10.30 -13.94 4.38
C TYR A 179 10.99 -15.05 3.57
N PRO A 180 11.91 -15.86 4.12
CA PRO A 180 12.53 -16.95 3.37
C PRO A 180 11.57 -18.04 2.91
N ASN A 181 10.37 -18.13 3.49
CA ASN A 181 9.35 -19.09 3.07
C ASN A 181 8.63 -18.68 1.77
N ILE A 182 8.73 -17.40 1.40
CA ILE A 182 7.98 -16.87 0.24
C ILE A 182 8.88 -16.40 -0.90
N VAL A 183 10.19 -16.15 -0.65
CA VAL A 183 11.15 -15.70 -1.67
C VAL A 183 12.51 -16.31 -1.38
N SER A 184 13.16 -16.89 -2.41
CA SER A 184 14.51 -17.41 -2.30
C SER A 184 15.54 -16.65 -3.15
N THR A 185 15.10 -15.91 -4.16
CA THR A 185 15.96 -15.23 -5.14
C THR A 185 16.56 -13.92 -4.64
N HIS A 186 16.04 -13.37 -3.55
CA HIS A 186 16.62 -12.23 -2.84
C HIS A 186 16.26 -12.29 -1.36
N ARG A 187 16.97 -11.52 -0.56
CA ARG A 187 16.83 -11.51 0.90
C ARG A 187 15.97 -10.33 1.37
N PHE A 188 15.49 -10.40 2.60
CA PHE A 188 14.80 -9.30 3.25
C PHE A 188 15.65 -8.02 3.29
N ASP A 189 16.97 -8.14 3.51
CA ASP A 189 17.89 -7.01 3.49
C ASP A 189 17.97 -6.30 2.14
N ASP A 190 17.74 -6.98 1.03
CA ASP A 190 17.70 -6.35 -0.31
C ASP A 190 16.51 -5.41 -0.41
N ARG A 191 15.38 -5.74 0.25
CA ARG A 191 14.23 -4.84 0.39
C ARG A 191 14.59 -3.60 1.20
N LEU A 192 15.25 -3.80 2.36
CA LEU A 192 15.70 -2.71 3.21
C LEU A 192 16.68 -1.77 2.51
N ASN A 193 17.59 -2.32 1.68
CA ASN A 193 18.53 -1.52 0.90
C ASN A 193 17.81 -0.63 -0.11
N THR A 194 16.81 -1.16 -0.80
CA THR A 194 15.97 -0.37 -1.71
C THR A 194 15.21 0.73 -0.95
N ILE A 195 14.63 0.42 0.21
CA ILE A 195 13.92 1.40 1.04
C ILE A 195 14.85 2.54 1.48
N ARG A 196 16.10 2.21 1.89
CA ARG A 196 17.11 3.22 2.23
C ARG A 196 17.45 4.12 1.05
N ALA A 197 17.60 3.55 -0.16
CA ALA A 197 17.85 4.32 -1.38
C ALA A 197 16.67 5.27 -1.70
N VAL A 198 15.42 4.81 -1.56
CA VAL A 198 14.19 5.59 -1.74
C VAL A 198 14.16 6.78 -0.77
N GLN A 199 14.36 6.51 0.53
CA GLN A 199 14.34 7.54 1.58
C GLN A 199 15.51 8.52 1.41
N GLY A 200 16.71 8.03 1.07
CA GLY A 200 17.90 8.86 0.80
C GLY A 200 17.72 9.80 -0.37
N ALA A 201 16.88 9.46 -1.35
CA ALA A 201 16.50 10.33 -2.46
C ALA A 201 15.34 11.30 -2.12
N GLY A 202 14.79 11.26 -0.92
CA GLY A 202 13.64 12.09 -0.52
C GLY A 202 12.34 11.72 -1.25
N ILE A 203 12.17 10.46 -1.63
CA ILE A 203 10.93 9.90 -2.17
C ILE A 203 10.10 9.35 -1.01
N SER A 204 8.79 9.61 -0.99
CA SER A 204 7.90 9.05 0.01
C SER A 204 7.79 7.54 -0.12
N LEU A 205 7.79 6.84 1.01
CA LEU A 205 7.72 5.39 1.05
C LEU A 205 6.26 4.93 1.07
N CYS A 206 5.89 4.10 0.09
CA CYS A 206 4.66 3.29 0.10
C CYS A 206 5.09 1.85 0.39
N CYS A 207 4.87 1.37 1.60
CA CYS A 207 5.40 0.07 2.04
C CYS A 207 4.46 -0.59 3.04
N GLY A 208 4.10 -1.83 2.78
CA GLY A 208 3.25 -2.66 3.60
C GLY A 208 3.51 -4.14 3.35
N GLY A 209 2.44 -4.96 3.35
CA GLY A 209 2.59 -6.39 3.19
C GLY A 209 1.41 -7.10 2.57
N ILE A 210 1.55 -8.41 2.47
CA ILE A 210 0.55 -9.36 2.00
C ILE A 210 0.21 -10.29 3.16
N ILE A 211 -1.07 -10.47 3.43
CA ILE A 211 -1.56 -11.36 4.48
C ILE A 211 -2.34 -12.53 3.89
N GLY A 212 -2.29 -13.67 4.56
CA GLY A 212 -2.90 -14.93 4.09
C GLY A 212 -1.93 -15.82 3.33
N MET A 213 -0.60 -15.59 3.42
CA MET A 213 0.44 -16.43 2.81
C MET A 213 0.84 -17.63 3.69
N GLY A 214 0.20 -17.82 4.84
CA GLY A 214 0.56 -18.81 5.86
C GLY A 214 1.36 -18.25 7.03
N GLU A 215 1.61 -16.95 7.03
CA GLU A 215 2.24 -16.19 8.11
C GLU A 215 1.34 -16.16 9.37
N THR A 216 1.95 -16.01 10.54
CA THR A 216 1.25 -15.89 11.82
C THR A 216 0.85 -14.45 12.14
N GLU A 217 -0.01 -14.26 13.17
CA GLU A 217 -0.25 -12.94 13.78
C GLU A 217 1.05 -12.23 14.12
N LEU A 218 1.98 -12.96 14.71
CA LEU A 218 3.27 -12.41 15.15
C LEU A 218 4.08 -11.88 13.96
N ASP A 219 4.06 -12.57 12.83
CA ASP A 219 4.76 -12.14 11.62
C ASP A 219 4.21 -10.82 11.09
N ARG A 220 2.88 -10.66 11.10
CA ARG A 220 2.20 -9.41 10.69
C ARG A 220 2.60 -8.24 11.59
N LEU A 221 2.69 -8.47 12.90
CA LEU A 221 3.08 -7.44 13.85
C LEU A 221 4.57 -7.11 13.78
N LYS A 222 5.44 -8.09 13.56
CA LYS A 222 6.87 -7.86 13.29
C LYS A 222 7.10 -7.05 12.01
N MET A 223 6.31 -7.29 10.96
CA MET A 223 6.34 -6.46 9.76
C MET A 223 6.00 -4.99 10.11
N LEU A 224 4.95 -4.75 10.91
CA LEU A 224 4.62 -3.40 11.36
C LEU A 224 5.73 -2.77 12.22
N GLU A 225 6.38 -3.56 13.07
CA GLU A 225 7.51 -3.10 13.88
C GLU A 225 8.69 -2.63 12.99
N VAL A 226 9.01 -3.39 11.93
CA VAL A 226 10.02 -2.96 10.96
C VAL A 226 9.60 -1.66 10.26
N LEU A 227 8.34 -1.54 9.84
CA LEU A 227 7.83 -0.31 9.21
C LEU A 227 7.94 0.90 10.16
N LEU A 228 7.71 0.72 11.46
CA LEU A 228 7.86 1.77 12.49
C LEU A 228 9.31 2.20 12.71
N SER A 229 10.28 1.37 12.35
CA SER A 229 11.71 1.70 12.47
C SER A 229 12.21 2.67 11.40
N PHE A 230 11.44 2.89 10.33
CA PHE A 230 11.85 3.80 9.25
C PHE A 230 11.67 5.27 9.65
N ASN A 231 12.62 6.09 9.20
CA ASN A 231 12.57 7.54 9.40
C ASN A 231 12.87 8.29 8.09
N PRO A 232 11.89 8.99 7.49
CA PRO A 232 10.50 9.10 7.94
C PRO A 232 9.75 7.76 7.81
N PRO A 233 8.64 7.58 8.58
CA PRO A 233 7.80 6.40 8.44
C PRO A 233 7.09 6.38 7.07
N PRO A 234 6.53 5.20 6.64
CA PRO A 234 5.79 5.14 5.39
C PRO A 234 4.63 6.14 5.33
N GLU A 235 4.55 6.87 4.23
CA GLU A 235 3.42 7.77 3.91
C GLU A 235 2.15 6.97 3.59
N SER A 236 2.32 5.75 3.06
CA SER A 236 1.24 4.85 2.71
C SER A 236 1.59 3.41 3.11
N VAL A 237 0.64 2.75 3.79
CA VAL A 237 0.79 1.35 4.21
C VAL A 237 -0.29 0.50 3.52
N PRO A 238 0.03 -0.14 2.38
CA PRO A 238 -0.88 -1.07 1.72
C PRO A 238 -0.98 -2.39 2.49
N ILE A 239 -2.20 -2.80 2.79
CA ILE A 239 -2.54 -4.14 3.30
C ILE A 239 -3.19 -4.89 2.14
N ASN A 240 -2.48 -5.89 1.63
CA ASN A 240 -2.94 -6.76 0.56
C ASN A 240 -3.44 -8.08 1.16
N CYS A 241 -4.61 -8.54 0.76
CA CYS A 241 -5.01 -9.92 0.99
C CYS A 241 -4.47 -10.77 -0.15
N LEU A 242 -3.88 -11.91 0.17
CA LEU A 242 -3.40 -12.85 -0.85
C LEU A 242 -4.54 -13.20 -1.80
N MET A 243 -4.23 -13.12 -3.08
CA MET A 243 -5.08 -13.67 -4.14
C MET A 243 -4.41 -14.95 -4.63
N PRO A 244 -4.87 -16.14 -4.21
CA PRO A 244 -4.33 -17.40 -4.69
C PRO A 244 -4.50 -17.49 -6.21
N ILE A 245 -3.40 -17.73 -6.92
CA ILE A 245 -3.37 -17.78 -8.39
C ILE A 245 -2.85 -19.15 -8.77
N SER A 246 -3.59 -19.84 -9.64
CA SER A 246 -3.21 -21.16 -10.11
C SER A 246 -1.83 -21.14 -10.77
N GLY A 247 -1.05 -22.18 -10.49
CA GLY A 247 0.33 -22.31 -10.93
C GLY A 247 1.35 -21.63 -10.02
N THR A 248 0.93 -20.88 -8.98
CA THR A 248 1.82 -20.34 -7.95
C THR A 248 1.92 -21.28 -6.74
N PRO A 249 3.03 -21.25 -5.96
CA PRO A 249 3.15 -22.08 -4.75
C PRO A 249 2.08 -21.84 -3.69
N LEU A 250 1.38 -20.69 -3.72
CA LEU A 250 0.36 -20.31 -2.76
C LEU A 250 -1.08 -20.43 -3.34
N GLU A 251 -1.27 -21.21 -4.39
CA GLU A 251 -2.58 -21.35 -5.07
C GLU A 251 -3.68 -21.94 -4.16
N ASP A 252 -3.31 -22.79 -3.20
CA ASP A 252 -4.24 -23.48 -2.30
C ASP A 252 -4.44 -22.76 -0.94
N GLN A 253 -3.88 -21.56 -0.75
CA GLN A 253 -4.03 -20.84 0.50
C GLN A 253 -5.48 -20.43 0.76
N PRO A 254 -6.00 -20.67 1.97
CA PRO A 254 -7.37 -20.26 2.32
C PRO A 254 -7.48 -18.74 2.37
N PRO A 255 -8.69 -18.18 2.17
CA PRO A 255 -8.92 -16.76 2.34
C PRO A 255 -8.63 -16.33 3.78
N ILE A 256 -8.14 -15.10 3.94
CA ILE A 256 -7.91 -14.51 5.25
C ILE A 256 -9.23 -14.31 6.01
N ASP A 257 -9.21 -14.57 7.31
CA ASP A 257 -10.31 -14.22 8.20
C ASP A 257 -10.52 -12.70 8.27
N VAL A 258 -11.76 -12.26 8.07
CA VAL A 258 -12.11 -10.83 8.01
C VAL A 258 -11.78 -10.10 9.32
N PHE A 259 -12.00 -10.75 10.48
CA PHE A 259 -11.67 -10.12 11.76
C PHE A 259 -10.18 -9.92 11.95
N GLN A 260 -9.35 -10.85 11.46
CA GLN A 260 -7.90 -10.68 11.45
C GLN A 260 -7.45 -9.52 10.54
N LEU A 261 -8.05 -9.39 9.35
CA LEU A 261 -7.80 -8.26 8.45
C LEU A 261 -8.16 -6.93 9.12
N VAL A 262 -9.36 -6.82 9.67
CA VAL A 262 -9.84 -5.59 10.32
C VAL A 262 -8.96 -5.24 11.53
N ARG A 263 -8.57 -6.23 12.35
CA ARG A 263 -7.62 -6.02 13.46
C ARG A 263 -6.28 -5.48 12.98
N LEU A 264 -5.75 -6.01 11.88
CA LEU A 264 -4.49 -5.54 11.32
C LEU A 264 -4.61 -4.10 10.80
N ILE A 265 -5.69 -3.77 10.10
CA ILE A 265 -5.97 -2.40 9.62
C ILE A 265 -6.06 -1.43 10.81
N ALA A 266 -6.83 -1.78 11.85
CA ALA A 266 -6.96 -0.96 13.05
C ALA A 266 -5.61 -0.75 13.76
N THR A 267 -4.84 -1.83 13.94
CA THR A 267 -3.49 -1.76 14.53
C THR A 267 -2.56 -0.90 13.68
N THR A 268 -2.63 -1.04 12.35
CA THR A 268 -1.85 -0.22 11.41
C THR A 268 -2.24 1.25 11.52
N ARG A 269 -3.54 1.59 11.62
CA ARG A 269 -4.00 2.96 11.82
C ARG A 269 -3.47 3.55 13.13
N ILE A 270 -3.48 2.77 14.21
CA ILE A 270 -2.96 3.23 15.52
C ILE A 270 -1.44 3.42 15.45
N ALA A 271 -0.73 2.53 14.77
CA ALA A 271 0.73 2.62 14.60
C ALA A 271 1.17 3.77 13.67
N PHE A 272 0.38 4.04 12.63
CA PHE A 272 0.67 5.04 11.59
C PHE A 272 -0.51 6.02 11.42
N PRO A 273 -0.77 6.91 12.40
CA PRO A 273 -1.98 7.72 12.41
C PRO A 273 -2.09 8.68 11.23
N ARG A 274 -0.97 9.07 10.64
CA ARG A 274 -0.91 10.00 9.50
C ARG A 274 -0.69 9.32 8.16
N ALA A 275 -0.49 8.00 8.11
CA ALA A 275 -0.31 7.28 6.85
C ALA A 275 -1.65 7.04 6.14
N LYS A 276 -1.60 6.95 4.82
CA LYS A 276 -2.70 6.38 4.04
C LYS A 276 -2.69 4.86 4.22
N VAL A 277 -3.61 4.32 5.02
CA VAL A 277 -3.78 2.86 5.17
C VAL A 277 -4.62 2.38 4.00
N ARG A 278 -4.00 1.62 3.09
CA ARG A 278 -4.67 1.18 1.87
C ARG A 278 -5.23 -0.22 2.02
N LEU A 279 -6.54 -0.36 1.87
CA LEU A 279 -7.17 -1.64 1.59
C LEU A 279 -6.91 -1.96 0.11
N SER A 280 -5.94 -2.86 -0.12
CA SER A 280 -5.25 -3.00 -1.39
C SER A 280 -5.77 -4.21 -2.21
N ALA A 281 -4.92 -5.14 -2.63
CA ALA A 281 -5.34 -6.31 -3.38
C ALA A 281 -6.26 -7.24 -2.56
N GLY A 282 -7.10 -8.03 -3.26
CA GLY A 282 -7.97 -9.03 -2.67
C GLY A 282 -9.36 -8.53 -2.27
N ARG A 283 -9.71 -7.27 -2.56
CA ARG A 283 -11.03 -6.69 -2.21
C ARG A 283 -12.21 -7.40 -2.89
N THR A 284 -12.01 -7.96 -4.07
CA THR A 284 -13.04 -8.75 -4.78
C THR A 284 -13.53 -9.98 -4.02
N ARG A 285 -12.77 -10.42 -3.02
CA ARG A 285 -13.11 -11.57 -2.15
C ARG A 285 -13.72 -11.15 -0.82
N LEU A 286 -13.85 -9.85 -0.57
CA LEU A 286 -14.44 -9.29 0.65
C LEU A 286 -15.90 -8.88 0.39
N SER A 287 -16.80 -9.20 1.31
CA SER A 287 -18.15 -8.66 1.28
C SER A 287 -18.14 -7.14 1.47
N ARG A 288 -19.24 -6.48 1.14
CA ARG A 288 -19.39 -5.04 1.33
C ARG A 288 -19.28 -4.65 2.80
N GLU A 289 -19.84 -5.48 3.70
CA GLU A 289 -19.79 -5.30 5.15
C GLU A 289 -18.35 -5.44 5.67
N ALA A 290 -17.58 -6.40 5.15
CA ALA A 290 -16.17 -6.56 5.50
C ALA A 290 -15.34 -5.34 5.07
N GLN A 291 -15.56 -4.81 3.86
CA GLN A 291 -14.91 -3.58 3.41
C GLN A 291 -15.32 -2.38 4.26
N SER A 292 -16.61 -2.28 4.64
CA SER A 292 -17.12 -1.21 5.53
C SER A 292 -16.44 -1.23 6.90
N LEU A 293 -16.24 -2.41 7.48
CA LEU A 293 -15.47 -2.56 8.73
C LEU A 293 -14.01 -2.12 8.55
N CYS A 294 -13.38 -2.40 7.41
CA CYS A 294 -12.03 -1.93 7.10
C CYS A 294 -11.95 -0.40 7.05
N PHE A 295 -12.92 0.26 6.41
CA PHE A 295 -12.99 1.73 6.39
C PHE A 295 -13.24 2.30 7.78
N PHE A 296 -14.15 1.72 8.56
CA PHE A 296 -14.37 2.13 9.94
C PHE A 296 -13.10 1.98 10.79
N ALA A 297 -12.36 0.89 10.62
CA ALA A 297 -11.10 0.62 11.32
C ALA A 297 -9.93 1.51 10.86
N GLY A 298 -10.16 2.41 9.89
CA GLY A 298 -9.20 3.44 9.50
C GLY A 298 -8.51 3.25 8.15
N ALA A 299 -8.95 2.31 7.29
CA ALA A 299 -8.55 2.32 5.89
C ALA A 299 -9.08 3.59 5.21
N ASN A 300 -8.24 4.29 4.45
CA ASN A 300 -8.60 5.53 3.77
C ASN A 300 -7.97 5.67 2.37
N SER A 301 -7.56 4.58 1.78
CA SER A 301 -7.09 4.53 0.40
C SER A 301 -7.45 3.17 -0.21
N ILE A 302 -7.77 3.15 -1.50
CA ILE A 302 -8.04 1.92 -2.28
C ILE A 302 -7.38 2.01 -3.64
N PHE A 303 -7.13 0.84 -4.25
CA PHE A 303 -6.95 0.79 -5.70
C PHE A 303 -8.33 0.86 -6.38
N TYR A 304 -8.42 1.74 -7.37
CA TYR A 304 -9.62 2.06 -8.11
C TYR A 304 -9.41 1.81 -9.61
N GLY A 305 -10.40 1.22 -10.27
CA GLY A 305 -10.32 0.76 -11.65
C GLY A 305 -10.45 -0.77 -11.73
N GLN A 306 -10.81 -1.28 -12.90
CA GLN A 306 -11.19 -2.68 -13.11
C GLN A 306 -10.07 -3.70 -12.87
N LYS A 307 -8.81 -3.28 -12.98
CA LYS A 307 -7.66 -4.18 -12.86
C LYS A 307 -6.59 -3.63 -11.93
N LEU A 308 -5.94 -4.56 -11.22
CA LEU A 308 -4.63 -4.39 -10.61
C LEU A 308 -3.53 -4.69 -11.64
N LEU A 309 -2.40 -5.27 -11.22
CA LEU A 309 -1.33 -5.65 -12.18
C LEU A 309 -1.75 -6.77 -13.13
N THR A 310 -2.30 -7.86 -12.59
CA THR A 310 -2.72 -9.05 -13.34
C THR A 310 -4.08 -9.60 -12.90
N ALA A 311 -4.59 -9.14 -11.77
CA ALA A 311 -5.84 -9.60 -11.18
C ALA A 311 -6.94 -8.54 -11.33
N ASP A 312 -8.18 -8.99 -11.28
CA ASP A 312 -9.35 -8.11 -11.31
C ASP A 312 -9.47 -7.34 -9.98
N ASN A 313 -10.09 -6.17 -10.06
CA ASN A 313 -10.42 -5.29 -8.95
C ASN A 313 -11.94 -5.06 -8.98
N PRO A 314 -12.58 -4.60 -7.89
CA PRO A 314 -13.97 -4.21 -7.93
C PRO A 314 -14.27 -3.20 -9.05
N GLU A 315 -15.43 -3.32 -9.66
CA GLU A 315 -15.87 -2.37 -10.67
C GLU A 315 -15.96 -0.96 -10.10
N PRO A 316 -15.57 0.09 -10.85
CA PRO A 316 -15.58 1.46 -10.38
C PRO A 316 -16.92 1.92 -9.80
N ASP A 317 -18.03 1.58 -10.44
CA ASP A 317 -19.37 1.95 -9.96
C ASP A 317 -19.71 1.27 -8.63
N ALA A 318 -19.25 0.03 -8.42
CA ALA A 318 -19.44 -0.68 -7.15
C ALA A 318 -18.65 -0.02 -6.01
N ASP A 319 -17.44 0.45 -6.28
CA ASP A 319 -16.64 1.19 -5.31
C ASP A 319 -17.30 2.54 -4.95
N LEU A 320 -17.68 3.34 -5.95
CA LEU A 320 -18.34 4.63 -5.72
C LEU A 320 -19.67 4.46 -5.01
N GLY A 321 -20.47 3.44 -5.37
CA GLY A 321 -21.72 3.10 -4.71
C GLY A 321 -21.52 2.74 -3.23
N LEU A 322 -20.52 1.91 -2.91
CA LEU A 322 -20.19 1.57 -1.53
C LEU A 322 -19.76 2.79 -0.73
N LEU A 323 -18.86 3.63 -1.28
CA LEU A 323 -18.43 4.85 -0.61
C LEU A 323 -19.60 5.80 -0.32
N ALA A 324 -20.50 5.99 -1.30
CA ALA A 324 -21.67 6.84 -1.14
C ALA A 324 -22.63 6.32 -0.05
N GLU A 325 -22.91 5.02 0.00
CA GLU A 325 -23.75 4.41 1.05
C GLU A 325 -23.15 4.56 2.45
N LEU A 326 -21.82 4.55 2.55
CA LEU A 326 -21.12 4.75 3.81
C LEU A 326 -20.97 6.23 4.20
N GLY A 327 -21.43 7.16 3.36
CA GLY A 327 -21.22 8.59 3.55
C GLY A 327 -19.75 9.02 3.40
N LEU A 328 -18.93 8.18 2.74
CA LEU A 328 -17.55 8.49 2.44
C LEU A 328 -17.45 9.28 1.14
N SER A 329 -16.50 10.19 1.05
CA SER A 329 -16.21 10.98 -0.14
C SER A 329 -14.86 10.61 -0.73
N VAL A 330 -14.68 10.88 -2.03
CA VAL A 330 -13.38 10.73 -2.68
C VAL A 330 -12.50 11.91 -2.28
N LEU A 331 -11.25 11.61 -1.92
CA LEU A 331 -10.24 12.64 -1.66
C LEU A 331 -10.01 13.47 -2.93
N PRO A 332 -10.24 14.80 -2.91
CA PRO A 332 -10.02 15.61 -4.10
C PRO A 332 -8.54 15.63 -4.50
N PRO A 333 -8.23 15.83 -5.78
CA PRO A 333 -6.86 16.10 -6.21
C PRO A 333 -6.26 17.24 -5.39
N HIS A 334 -5.00 17.12 -4.99
CA HIS A 334 -4.29 18.25 -4.43
C HIS A 334 -4.30 19.37 -5.50
N CYS A 335 -5.12 20.38 -5.30
CA CYS A 335 -4.88 21.66 -5.96
C CYS A 335 -3.50 22.08 -5.47
N ALA A 336 -2.54 22.23 -6.37
CA ALA A 336 -1.27 22.85 -6.05
C ALA A 336 -1.62 24.21 -5.43
N GLU A 337 -1.53 24.32 -4.11
CA GLU A 337 -1.46 25.60 -3.42
C GLU A 337 -0.13 26.24 -3.77
N GLN A 338 -0.04 26.75 -5.00
CA GLN A 338 0.99 27.68 -5.44
C GLN A 338 0.55 28.29 -6.76
N ALA A 339 -0.42 29.17 -6.72
CA ALA A 339 -0.60 30.32 -7.62
C ALA A 339 -1.81 31.12 -7.13
N CYS A 340 -1.61 31.90 -6.10
CA CYS A 340 -2.31 33.16 -5.87
C CYS A 340 -1.30 34.15 -5.32
#